data_d6539838cb6e0baba8a5d2f5875d8815
#
_entry.id   d6539838cb6e0baba8a5d2f5875d8815
#
_cell.length_a   1.000
_cell.length_b   1.000
_cell.length_c   1.000
_cell.angle_alpha   90.00
_cell.angle_beta   90.00
_cell.angle_gamma   90.00
#
_symmetry.space_group_name_H-M   'P 1'
#
loop_
_entity.id
_entity.type
_entity.pdbx_description
1 polymer ?
#
loop_
_entity_poly.entity_id
_entity_poly.type
_entity_poly.pdbx_seq_one_letter_code
_entity_poly.pdbx_strand_id
1 'polypeptide(L)'
;NYALAAGLYGYQFAQAAEPLRDYEGWAPERFAQFRQWMLQVWYPSAMGFLRGRNGTWENVGKWWQAPGHYWSNWGLCNALCVMSIGVLCDDVFIYNQGLSYMKYDQVGTFTDPRTANPILNDGLTEFMGNLVVTVTNTPANLKASSYGTIGQMQESGRDIGHATMAAGLAIDIAHMAWNQGDDLFSFMDNRLAAGIEFVAAQTQNIEGLPWTNYKYGSGGIYYTDSRAWTMTGPALGNQIRPYWGTVIGHYQGVLGKDMPYSEMAYAN
;
A
#
# COMPACT_ATOMS: atom_id res chain seq x y z
N ASN A 1 6.73 17.61 -6.09
CA ASN A 1 6.44 16.19 -5.84
C ASN A 1 5.45 15.64 -6.86
N TYR A 2 5.83 15.67 -8.14
CA TYR A 2 4.97 15.21 -9.23
C TYR A 2 4.55 13.74 -9.09
N ALA A 3 5.43 12.86 -8.64
CA ALA A 3 5.14 11.45 -8.49
C ALA A 3 4.07 11.15 -7.42
N LEU A 4 4.08 11.88 -6.29
CA LEU A 4 3.04 11.74 -5.27
C LEU A 4 1.68 12.20 -5.82
N ALA A 5 1.64 13.33 -6.49
CA ALA A 5 0.43 13.85 -7.12
C ALA A 5 -0.06 12.91 -8.23
N ALA A 6 0.86 12.40 -9.07
CA ALA A 6 0.52 11.42 -10.10
C ALA A 6 -0.11 10.15 -9.51
N GLY A 7 0.46 9.62 -8.43
CA GLY A 7 -0.11 8.49 -7.72
C GLY A 7 -1.50 8.81 -7.17
N LEU A 8 -1.61 9.85 -6.34
CA LEU A 8 -2.84 10.15 -5.60
C LEU A 8 -4.02 10.59 -6.49
N TYR A 9 -3.78 11.31 -7.56
CA TYR A 9 -4.86 11.74 -8.45
C TYR A 9 -5.08 10.78 -9.62
N GLY A 10 -4.02 10.15 -10.12
CA GLY A 10 -4.09 9.28 -11.28
C GLY A 10 -5.02 8.09 -11.09
N TYR A 11 -4.95 7.43 -9.94
CA TYR A 11 -5.85 6.32 -9.68
C TYR A 11 -7.32 6.75 -9.58
N GLN A 12 -7.58 7.91 -8.99
CA GLN A 12 -8.95 8.43 -8.86
C GLN A 12 -9.56 8.72 -10.23
N PHE A 13 -8.79 9.30 -11.15
CA PHE A 13 -9.26 9.52 -12.52
C PHE A 13 -9.56 8.20 -13.23
N ALA A 14 -8.68 7.21 -13.12
CA ALA A 14 -8.88 5.92 -13.76
C ALA A 14 -10.09 5.18 -13.17
N GLN A 15 -10.20 5.10 -11.84
CA GLN A 15 -11.30 4.43 -11.16
C GLN A 15 -12.65 5.15 -11.35
N ALA A 16 -12.66 6.48 -11.45
CA ALA A 16 -13.89 7.23 -11.75
C ALA A 16 -14.35 7.05 -13.20
N ALA A 17 -13.41 6.85 -14.13
CA ALA A 17 -13.73 6.65 -15.54
C ALA A 17 -14.20 5.22 -15.85
N GLU A 18 -13.74 4.22 -15.12
CA GLU A 18 -14.06 2.80 -15.38
C GLU A 18 -15.58 2.50 -15.32
N PRO A 19 -16.36 2.94 -14.33
CA PRO A 19 -17.80 2.73 -14.30
C PRO A 19 -18.55 3.47 -15.43
N LEU A 20 -17.90 4.45 -16.05
CA LEU A 20 -18.47 5.24 -17.15
C LEU A 20 -18.11 4.71 -18.53
N ARG A 21 -17.47 3.54 -18.62
CA ARG A 21 -17.00 2.93 -19.86
C ARG A 21 -18.09 2.83 -20.92
N ASP A 22 -19.29 2.40 -20.51
CA ASP A 22 -20.44 2.19 -21.38
C ASP A 22 -21.51 3.29 -21.23
N TYR A 23 -21.15 4.42 -20.63
CA TYR A 23 -22.11 5.52 -20.49
C TYR A 23 -22.34 6.24 -21.81
N GLU A 24 -23.57 6.19 -22.31
CA GLU A 24 -23.96 6.75 -23.60
C GLU A 24 -23.64 8.25 -23.77
N GLY A 25 -23.62 9.01 -22.67
CA GLY A 25 -23.25 10.43 -22.67
C GLY A 25 -21.76 10.70 -22.86
N TRP A 26 -20.92 9.67 -22.85
CA TRP A 26 -19.48 9.80 -23.10
C TRP A 26 -19.13 9.24 -24.47
N ALA A 27 -18.96 10.12 -25.47
CA ALA A 27 -18.65 9.70 -26.84
C ALA A 27 -17.41 8.78 -26.85
N PRO A 28 -17.44 7.64 -27.56
CA PRO A 28 -16.37 6.64 -27.58
C PRO A 28 -14.98 7.23 -27.90
N GLU A 29 -14.94 8.20 -28.82
CA GLU A 29 -13.69 8.86 -29.21
C GLU A 29 -13.10 9.70 -28.06
N ARG A 30 -13.97 10.30 -27.24
CA ARG A 30 -13.55 11.05 -26.04
C ARG A 30 -13.07 10.14 -24.95
N PHE A 31 -13.72 9.01 -24.76
CA PHE A 31 -13.23 7.98 -23.82
C PHE A 31 -11.88 7.42 -24.27
N ALA A 32 -11.70 7.14 -25.56
CA ALA A 32 -10.41 6.71 -26.10
C ALA A 32 -9.32 7.77 -25.90
N GLN A 33 -9.63 9.05 -26.12
CA GLN A 33 -8.69 10.17 -25.84
C GLN A 33 -8.32 10.22 -24.36
N PHE A 34 -9.27 9.99 -23.45
CA PHE A 34 -9.02 9.96 -22.02
C PHE A 34 -8.08 8.80 -21.65
N ARG A 35 -8.30 7.60 -22.17
CA ARG A 35 -7.39 6.45 -21.98
C ARG A 35 -5.97 6.78 -22.46
N GLN A 36 -5.84 7.39 -23.65
CA GLN A 36 -4.54 7.82 -24.17
C GLN A 36 -3.86 8.86 -23.26
N TRP A 37 -4.60 9.81 -22.72
CA TRP A 37 -4.08 10.75 -21.75
C TRP A 37 -3.56 10.09 -20.48
N MET A 38 -4.29 9.08 -19.95
CA MET A 38 -3.84 8.29 -18.80
C MET A 38 -2.53 7.56 -19.10
N LEU A 39 -2.41 6.96 -20.30
CA LEU A 39 -1.21 6.24 -20.73
C LEU A 39 -0.02 7.15 -21.01
N GLN A 40 -0.24 8.36 -21.51
CA GLN A 40 0.85 9.25 -21.92
C GLN A 40 1.35 10.16 -20.81
N VAL A 41 0.51 10.48 -19.84
CA VAL A 41 0.81 11.46 -18.77
C VAL A 41 0.96 10.79 -17.42
N TRP A 42 -0.05 10.06 -16.99
CA TRP A 42 -0.11 9.51 -15.62
C TRP A 42 0.73 8.24 -15.43
N TYR A 43 0.59 7.30 -16.35
CA TYR A 43 1.33 6.04 -16.29
C TYR A 43 2.86 6.25 -16.25
N PRO A 44 3.50 7.05 -17.13
CA PRO A 44 4.95 7.22 -17.09
C PRO A 44 5.43 7.85 -15.79
N SER A 45 4.66 8.76 -15.21
CA SER A 45 5.00 9.42 -13.94
C SER A 45 4.96 8.45 -12.77
N ALA A 46 3.88 7.68 -12.65
CA ALA A 46 3.72 6.69 -11.60
C ALA A 46 4.71 5.54 -11.75
N MET A 47 4.86 5.01 -12.96
CA MET A 47 5.77 3.92 -13.25
C MET A 47 7.24 4.31 -13.09
N GLY A 48 7.60 5.53 -13.47
CA GLY A 48 8.93 6.08 -13.27
C GLY A 48 9.31 6.13 -11.79
N PHE A 49 8.36 6.48 -10.92
CA PHE A 49 8.57 6.41 -9.48
C PHE A 49 8.80 4.98 -8.98
N LEU A 50 7.95 4.03 -9.36
CA LEU A 50 8.07 2.64 -8.92
C LEU A 50 9.40 2.02 -9.34
N ARG A 51 9.82 2.24 -10.58
CA ARG A 51 11.10 1.76 -11.11
C ARG A 51 12.30 2.39 -10.40
N GLY A 52 12.28 3.69 -10.21
CA GLY A 52 13.34 4.40 -9.49
C GLY A 52 13.45 3.94 -8.04
N ARG A 53 12.32 3.56 -7.43
CA ARG A 53 12.28 3.12 -6.06
C ARG A 53 12.85 1.74 -5.81
N ASN A 54 12.64 0.81 -6.71
CA ASN A 54 13.16 -0.56 -6.56
C ASN A 54 14.57 -0.76 -7.13
N GLY A 55 15.23 0.30 -7.50
CA GLY A 55 16.61 0.25 -7.97
C GLY A 55 16.80 -0.21 -9.41
N THR A 56 15.75 -0.34 -10.21
CA THR A 56 15.84 -0.79 -11.62
C THR A 56 16.14 0.33 -12.61
N TRP A 57 16.41 1.53 -12.14
CA TRP A 57 16.63 2.72 -12.95
C TRP A 57 18.11 3.05 -13.10
N GLU A 58 18.49 3.75 -14.18
CA GLU A 58 19.88 4.12 -14.50
C GLU A 58 20.63 4.89 -13.39
N ASN A 59 19.91 5.64 -12.60
CA ASN A 59 20.48 6.45 -11.52
C ASN A 59 20.55 5.71 -10.17
N VAL A 60 20.51 4.42 -10.21
CA VAL A 60 20.72 3.55 -9.05
C VAL A 60 22.02 3.95 -8.33
N GLY A 61 21.94 4.12 -7.03
CA GLY A 61 23.03 4.59 -6.20
C GLY A 61 22.85 6.01 -5.66
N LYS A 62 21.91 6.77 -6.21
CA LYS A 62 21.48 8.00 -5.57
C LYS A 62 20.57 7.67 -4.39
N TRP A 63 20.79 8.29 -3.26
CA TRP A 63 20.07 8.00 -2.01
C TRP A 63 18.54 8.10 -2.12
N TRP A 64 18.03 9.02 -2.96
CA TRP A 64 16.58 9.17 -3.18
C TRP A 64 15.95 8.11 -4.07
N GLN A 65 16.74 7.25 -4.65
CA GLN A 65 16.31 6.12 -5.48
C GLN A 65 16.48 4.77 -4.79
N ALA A 66 17.09 4.78 -3.60
CA ALA A 66 17.23 3.57 -2.81
C ALA A 66 15.86 2.99 -2.45
N PRO A 67 15.68 1.68 -2.50
CA PRO A 67 14.50 1.03 -1.97
C PRO A 67 14.23 1.50 -0.54
N GLY A 68 12.96 1.76 -0.24
CA GLY A 68 12.60 2.24 1.10
C GLY A 68 12.92 3.70 1.41
N HIS A 69 13.46 4.46 0.46
CA HIS A 69 13.73 5.89 0.67
C HIS A 69 12.46 6.68 1.00
N TYR A 70 11.38 6.42 0.29
CA TYR A 70 10.08 7.05 0.53
C TYR A 70 9.21 6.19 1.44
N TRP A 71 8.35 6.86 2.20
CA TRP A 71 7.31 6.20 2.96
C TRP A 71 6.36 5.39 2.07
N SER A 72 5.75 4.33 2.61
CA SER A 72 4.93 3.38 1.84
C SER A 72 3.78 4.02 1.06
N ASN A 73 3.21 5.11 1.55
CA ASN A 73 2.14 5.82 0.85
C ASN A 73 2.51 6.23 -0.59
N TRP A 74 3.78 6.56 -0.82
CA TRP A 74 4.27 6.87 -2.17
C TRP A 74 4.27 5.65 -3.09
N GLY A 75 4.70 4.51 -2.59
CA GLY A 75 4.65 3.25 -3.34
C GLY A 75 3.22 2.81 -3.61
N LEU A 76 2.38 2.84 -2.56
CA LEU A 76 0.98 2.43 -2.65
C LEU A 76 0.19 3.26 -3.66
N CYS A 77 0.21 4.59 -3.58
CA CYS A 77 -0.56 5.42 -4.51
C CYS A 77 -0.10 5.27 -5.97
N ASN A 78 1.21 5.10 -6.20
CA ASN A 78 1.70 4.89 -7.56
C ASN A 78 1.41 3.47 -8.07
N ALA A 79 1.48 2.43 -7.23
CA ALA A 79 1.06 1.08 -7.60
C ALA A 79 -0.44 1.04 -7.92
N LEU A 80 -1.27 1.66 -7.08
CA LEU A 80 -2.71 1.79 -7.31
C LEU A 80 -3.00 2.52 -8.63
N CYS A 81 -2.27 3.61 -8.92
CA CYS A 81 -2.41 4.33 -10.18
C CYS A 81 -2.08 3.46 -11.40
N VAL A 82 -0.97 2.74 -11.36
CA VAL A 82 -0.55 1.86 -12.47
C VAL A 82 -1.58 0.73 -12.69
N MET A 83 -2.02 0.07 -11.61
CA MET A 83 -3.02 -1.00 -11.71
C MET A 83 -4.35 -0.47 -12.23
N SER A 84 -4.82 0.68 -11.72
CA SER A 84 -6.08 1.30 -12.18
C SER A 84 -6.04 1.68 -13.66
N ILE A 85 -4.89 2.17 -14.15
CA ILE A 85 -4.72 2.45 -15.59
C ILE A 85 -4.72 1.15 -16.41
N GLY A 86 -4.11 0.09 -15.89
CA GLY A 86 -4.14 -1.21 -16.53
C GLY A 86 -5.57 -1.73 -16.71
N VAL A 87 -6.40 -1.64 -15.67
CA VAL A 87 -7.83 -2.02 -15.72
C VAL A 87 -8.58 -1.15 -16.71
N LEU A 88 -8.50 0.19 -16.59
CA LEU A 88 -9.18 1.13 -17.47
C LEU A 88 -8.83 0.94 -18.95
N CYS A 89 -7.58 0.59 -19.24
CA CYS A 89 -7.07 0.44 -20.60
C CYS A 89 -7.16 -1.00 -21.15
N ASP A 90 -7.66 -1.96 -20.37
CA ASP A 90 -7.66 -3.39 -20.70
C ASP A 90 -6.22 -3.91 -20.98
N ASP A 91 -5.25 -3.37 -20.27
CA ASP A 91 -3.82 -3.68 -20.46
C ASP A 91 -3.29 -4.51 -19.27
N VAL A 92 -3.30 -5.83 -19.46
CA VAL A 92 -2.83 -6.80 -18.46
C VAL A 92 -1.35 -6.60 -18.12
N PHE A 93 -0.52 -6.15 -19.08
CA PHE A 93 0.90 -5.89 -18.82
C PHE A 93 1.09 -4.72 -17.85
N ILE A 94 0.36 -3.62 -18.05
CA ILE A 94 0.38 -2.47 -17.14
C ILE A 94 -0.13 -2.88 -15.76
N TYR A 95 -1.27 -3.56 -15.69
CA TYR A 95 -1.82 -4.04 -14.43
C TYR A 95 -0.82 -4.92 -13.66
N ASN A 96 -0.20 -5.88 -14.34
CA ASN A 96 0.76 -6.80 -13.73
C ASN A 96 2.03 -6.12 -13.21
N GLN A 97 2.43 -4.98 -13.77
CA GLN A 97 3.57 -4.23 -13.22
C GLN A 97 3.29 -3.70 -11.81
N GLY A 98 2.09 -3.16 -11.57
CA GLY A 98 1.68 -2.73 -10.23
C GLY A 98 1.48 -3.92 -9.27
N LEU A 99 0.85 -4.99 -9.74
CA LEU A 99 0.67 -6.21 -8.96
C LEU A 99 2.02 -6.83 -8.55
N SER A 100 2.97 -6.90 -9.48
CA SER A 100 4.32 -7.41 -9.20
C SER A 100 5.06 -6.54 -8.18
N TYR A 101 4.87 -5.23 -8.23
CA TYR A 101 5.42 -4.34 -7.22
C TYR A 101 4.89 -4.66 -5.82
N MET A 102 3.59 -4.93 -5.69
CA MET A 102 2.98 -5.30 -4.41
C MET A 102 3.49 -6.63 -3.87
N LYS A 103 3.68 -7.63 -4.76
CA LYS A 103 4.09 -8.98 -4.37
C LYS A 103 5.61 -9.12 -4.21
N TYR A 104 6.41 -8.40 -5.00
CA TYR A 104 7.84 -8.67 -5.13
C TYR A 104 8.73 -7.44 -4.99
N ASP A 105 8.18 -6.27 -4.65
CA ASP A 105 8.88 -4.97 -4.61
C ASP A 105 9.64 -4.66 -5.92
N GLN A 106 9.12 -5.15 -7.05
CA GLN A 106 9.74 -5.06 -8.36
C GLN A 106 8.73 -4.66 -9.43
N VAL A 107 9.22 -4.04 -10.48
CA VAL A 107 8.46 -3.77 -11.69
C VAL A 107 9.18 -4.38 -12.88
N GLY A 108 8.49 -5.22 -13.62
CA GLY A 108 9.07 -5.95 -14.73
C GLY A 108 9.93 -7.14 -14.28
N THR A 109 10.87 -7.53 -15.14
CA THR A 109 11.69 -8.77 -15.00
C THR A 109 13.05 -8.53 -14.36
N PHE A 110 13.42 -7.30 -14.09
CA PHE A 110 14.73 -6.97 -13.53
C PHE A 110 14.71 -7.08 -12.01
N THR A 111 15.66 -7.78 -11.46
CA THR A 111 15.89 -7.91 -10.01
C THR A 111 17.15 -7.17 -9.63
N ASP A 112 17.04 -6.14 -8.79
CA ASP A 112 18.20 -5.51 -8.19
C ASP A 112 18.57 -6.26 -6.89
N PRO A 113 19.80 -6.74 -6.74
CA PRO A 113 20.25 -7.41 -5.51
C PRO A 113 20.04 -6.58 -4.23
N ARG A 114 20.00 -5.26 -4.35
CA ARG A 114 19.76 -4.37 -3.22
C ARG A 114 18.31 -4.42 -2.73
N THR A 115 17.37 -4.78 -3.58
CA THR A 115 15.97 -4.97 -3.19
C THR A 115 15.76 -6.29 -2.45
N ALA A 116 16.75 -7.20 -2.53
CA ALA A 116 16.72 -8.45 -1.79
C ALA A 116 16.91 -8.26 -0.27
N ASN A 117 17.33 -7.08 0.16
CA ASN A 117 17.43 -6.79 1.59
C ASN A 117 16.12 -6.19 2.08
N PRO A 118 15.45 -6.81 3.04
CA PRO A 118 14.23 -6.27 3.61
C PRO A 118 14.53 -4.94 4.32
N ILE A 119 13.66 -3.97 4.12
CA ILE A 119 13.84 -2.63 4.70
C ILE A 119 13.90 -2.69 6.22
N LEU A 120 13.13 -3.54 6.83
CA LEU A 120 13.04 -3.65 8.29
C LEU A 120 13.51 -5.00 8.81
N ASN A 121 14.31 -5.67 8.02
CA ASN A 121 15.02 -6.88 8.41
C ASN A 121 14.11 -8.01 8.92
N ASP A 122 12.93 -8.13 8.30
CA ASP A 122 12.00 -9.22 8.61
C ASP A 122 12.21 -10.47 7.74
N GLY A 123 13.20 -10.44 6.87
CA GLY A 123 13.55 -11.53 5.97
C GLY A 123 12.75 -11.54 4.66
N LEU A 124 11.91 -10.53 4.42
CA LEU A 124 11.03 -10.44 3.27
C LEU A 124 11.51 -9.39 2.27
N THR A 125 11.35 -9.66 1.00
CA THR A 125 11.75 -8.77 -0.10
C THR A 125 10.55 -8.14 -0.80
N GLU A 126 9.36 -8.63 -0.50
CA GLU A 126 8.11 -8.16 -1.06
C GLU A 126 7.72 -6.81 -0.47
N PHE A 127 7.10 -5.97 -1.28
CA PHE A 127 6.60 -4.68 -0.80
C PHE A 127 5.61 -4.84 0.36
N MET A 128 4.78 -5.88 0.32
CA MET A 128 3.84 -6.20 1.40
C MET A 128 4.56 -6.45 2.73
N GLY A 129 5.69 -7.14 2.74
CA GLY A 129 6.52 -7.34 3.93
C GLY A 129 7.14 -6.06 4.46
N ASN A 130 7.41 -5.10 3.58
CA ASN A 130 7.89 -3.77 3.96
C ASN A 130 6.75 -2.84 4.40
N LEU A 131 5.55 -3.07 3.90
CA LEU A 131 4.35 -2.32 4.30
C LEU A 131 3.91 -2.68 5.71
N VAL A 132 3.86 -3.98 6.04
CA VAL A 132 3.60 -4.48 7.40
C VAL A 132 4.91 -5.02 7.95
N VAL A 133 5.63 -4.17 8.62
CA VAL A 133 7.06 -4.33 8.91
C VAL A 133 7.37 -5.33 10.00
N THR A 134 6.48 -5.47 10.97
CA THR A 134 6.61 -6.40 12.08
C THR A 134 5.26 -7.00 12.39
N VAL A 135 5.19 -8.32 12.47
CA VAL A 135 4.00 -9.04 12.90
C VAL A 135 4.29 -9.75 14.20
N THR A 136 3.44 -9.60 15.18
CA THR A 136 3.62 -10.18 16.51
C THR A 136 2.30 -10.73 17.03
N ASN A 137 2.39 -11.67 17.96
CA ASN A 137 1.24 -12.18 18.66
C ASN A 137 0.58 -11.07 19.48
N THR A 138 -0.73 -11.01 19.44
CA THR A 138 -1.49 -10.05 20.25
C THR A 138 -1.26 -10.36 21.73
N PRO A 139 -0.80 -9.38 22.55
CA PRO A 139 -0.67 -9.58 23.99
C PRO A 139 -2.00 -9.98 24.64
N ALA A 140 -1.92 -10.73 25.73
CA ALA A 140 -3.10 -11.25 26.43
C ALA A 140 -4.01 -10.13 27.00
N ASN A 141 -3.46 -8.94 27.26
CA ASN A 141 -4.20 -7.77 27.73
C ASN A 141 -4.92 -6.98 26.61
N LEU A 142 -4.70 -7.35 25.35
CA LEU A 142 -5.36 -6.74 24.20
C LEU A 142 -6.37 -7.72 23.60
N LYS A 143 -7.39 -7.18 22.92
CA LYS A 143 -8.35 -7.97 22.19
C LYS A 143 -7.67 -8.63 20.99
N ALA A 144 -7.64 -9.95 20.95
CA ALA A 144 -7.01 -10.73 19.90
C ALA A 144 -7.89 -10.77 18.63
N SER A 145 -7.24 -10.72 17.46
CA SER A 145 -7.87 -11.11 16.20
C SER A 145 -7.89 -12.64 16.05
N SER A 146 -8.70 -13.18 15.14
CA SER A 146 -8.84 -14.62 14.95
C SER A 146 -7.56 -15.31 14.45
N TYR A 147 -6.69 -14.59 13.76
CA TYR A 147 -5.37 -15.10 13.38
C TYR A 147 -4.29 -14.89 14.46
N GLY A 148 -4.68 -14.33 15.61
CA GLY A 148 -3.82 -14.19 16.80
C GLY A 148 -2.65 -13.22 16.66
N THR A 149 -2.61 -12.42 15.59
CA THR A 149 -1.50 -11.51 15.31
C THR A 149 -1.99 -10.13 14.91
N ILE A 150 -1.17 -9.12 15.24
CA ILE A 150 -1.28 -7.77 14.69
C ILE A 150 0.10 -7.32 14.23
N GLY A 151 0.17 -6.40 13.26
CA GLY A 151 1.42 -6.00 12.62
C GLY A 151 1.55 -4.51 12.44
N GLN A 152 2.73 -3.96 12.73
CA GLN A 152 3.03 -2.55 12.53
C GLN A 152 3.08 -2.22 11.05
N MET A 153 2.20 -1.37 10.56
CA MET A 153 2.38 -0.78 9.24
C MET A 153 3.51 0.26 9.26
N GLN A 154 4.19 0.41 8.15
CA GLN A 154 5.36 1.26 8.01
C GLN A 154 5.11 2.73 8.43
N GLU A 155 3.92 3.25 8.14
CA GLU A 155 3.53 4.61 8.49
C GLU A 155 3.00 4.76 9.94
N SER A 156 2.84 3.65 10.67
CA SER A 156 2.17 3.62 11.98
C SER A 156 2.85 4.45 13.07
N GLY A 157 4.15 4.66 12.97
CA GLY A 157 4.90 5.50 13.91
C GLY A 157 5.01 6.96 13.49
N ARG A 158 4.59 7.31 12.27
CA ARG A 158 4.73 8.66 11.71
C ARG A 158 3.64 9.60 12.22
N ASP A 159 2.43 9.36 11.84
CA ASP A 159 1.20 9.99 12.33
C ASP A 159 -0.02 9.18 11.88
N ILE A 160 -1.14 9.39 12.53
CA ILE A 160 -2.36 8.61 12.27
C ILE A 160 -2.94 8.90 10.87
N GLY A 161 -2.76 10.09 10.34
CA GLY A 161 -3.22 10.45 9.00
C GLY A 161 -2.52 9.66 7.90
N HIS A 162 -1.20 9.49 8.01
CA HIS A 162 -0.43 8.69 7.08
C HIS A 162 -0.67 7.19 7.29
N ALA A 163 -0.80 6.72 8.54
CA ALA A 163 -1.11 5.32 8.84
C ALA A 163 -2.46 4.90 8.22
N THR A 164 -3.52 5.68 8.41
CA THR A 164 -4.83 5.41 7.83
C THR A 164 -4.85 5.57 6.30
N MET A 165 -4.03 6.46 5.74
CA MET A 165 -3.88 6.57 4.29
C MET A 165 -3.21 5.33 3.71
N ALA A 166 -2.17 4.81 4.35
CA ALA A 166 -1.51 3.57 3.91
C ALA A 166 -2.48 2.39 3.93
N ALA A 167 -3.25 2.26 5.01
CA ALA A 167 -4.26 1.22 5.13
C ALA A 167 -5.31 1.32 4.01
N GLY A 168 -5.87 2.50 3.77
CA GLY A 168 -6.87 2.72 2.73
C GLY A 168 -6.35 2.39 1.34
N LEU A 169 -5.18 2.92 0.95
CA LEU A 169 -4.58 2.65 -0.35
C LEU A 169 -4.29 1.15 -0.55
N ALA A 170 -3.82 0.46 0.49
CA ALA A 170 -3.55 -0.98 0.42
C ALA A 170 -4.84 -1.81 0.27
N ILE A 171 -5.92 -1.41 0.94
CA ILE A 171 -7.24 -2.04 0.79
C ILE A 171 -7.82 -1.78 -0.60
N ASP A 172 -7.71 -0.57 -1.13
CA ASP A 172 -8.16 -0.26 -2.50
C ASP A 172 -7.41 -1.11 -3.55
N ILE A 173 -6.09 -1.28 -3.38
CA ILE A 173 -5.29 -2.18 -4.23
C ILE A 173 -5.78 -3.63 -4.10
N ALA A 174 -5.95 -4.12 -2.88
CA ALA A 174 -6.37 -5.50 -2.65
C ALA A 174 -7.77 -5.78 -3.20
N HIS A 175 -8.69 -4.82 -3.04
CA HIS A 175 -10.05 -4.92 -3.58
C HIS A 175 -10.07 -4.90 -5.12
N MET A 176 -9.29 -4.01 -5.74
CA MET A 176 -9.14 -4.00 -7.19
C MET A 176 -8.54 -5.31 -7.69
N ALA A 177 -7.48 -5.81 -7.04
CA ALA A 177 -6.85 -7.08 -7.39
C ALA A 177 -7.84 -8.24 -7.30
N TRP A 178 -8.63 -8.30 -6.24
CA TRP A 178 -9.69 -9.31 -6.06
C TRP A 178 -10.69 -9.30 -7.21
N ASN A 179 -11.12 -8.13 -7.66
CA ASN A 179 -12.02 -7.99 -8.79
C ASN A 179 -11.39 -8.44 -10.13
N GLN A 180 -10.07 -8.51 -10.20
CA GLN A 180 -9.33 -9.03 -11.36
C GLN A 180 -8.92 -10.51 -11.20
N GLY A 181 -9.29 -11.17 -10.08
CA GLY A 181 -8.98 -12.56 -9.80
C GLY A 181 -7.66 -12.79 -9.06
N ASP A 182 -7.02 -11.74 -8.56
CA ASP A 182 -5.79 -11.81 -7.78
C ASP A 182 -6.05 -11.60 -6.29
N ASP A 183 -5.71 -12.57 -5.45
CA ASP A 183 -5.90 -12.47 -4.00
C ASP A 183 -4.66 -11.84 -3.32
N LEU A 184 -4.76 -10.55 -3.03
CA LEU A 184 -3.81 -9.85 -2.18
C LEU A 184 -4.25 -9.81 -0.70
N PHE A 185 -5.51 -10.10 -0.40
CA PHE A 185 -5.99 -10.12 0.97
C PHE A 185 -5.37 -11.24 1.78
N SER A 186 -5.30 -12.45 1.19
CA SER A 186 -4.67 -13.62 1.82
C SER A 186 -3.15 -13.67 1.64
N PHE A 187 -2.57 -12.81 0.81
CA PHE A 187 -1.15 -12.85 0.47
C PHE A 187 -0.27 -12.79 1.73
N MET A 188 0.79 -13.60 1.76
CA MET A 188 1.72 -13.73 2.89
C MET A 188 1.00 -14.04 4.22
N ASP A 189 0.12 -15.01 4.19
CA ASP A 189 -0.66 -15.44 5.37
C ASP A 189 -1.44 -14.29 6.02
N ASN A 190 -2.17 -13.56 5.20
CA ASN A 190 -2.99 -12.41 5.61
C ASN A 190 -2.17 -11.26 6.23
N ARG A 191 -0.98 -11.02 5.70
CA ARG A 191 -0.08 -9.98 6.18
C ARG A 191 -0.76 -8.61 6.25
N LEU A 192 -1.57 -8.29 5.24
CA LEU A 192 -2.32 -7.04 5.19
C LEU A 192 -3.34 -6.94 6.33
N ALA A 193 -4.07 -8.02 6.65
CA ALA A 193 -5.02 -8.02 7.76
C ALA A 193 -4.35 -7.65 9.10
N ALA A 194 -3.16 -8.18 9.35
CA ALA A 194 -2.40 -7.85 10.56
C ALA A 194 -2.08 -6.35 10.65
N GLY A 195 -1.68 -5.74 9.54
CA GLY A 195 -1.43 -4.30 9.46
C GLY A 195 -2.69 -3.45 9.64
N ILE A 196 -3.78 -3.86 9.02
CA ILE A 196 -5.08 -3.18 9.10
C ILE A 196 -5.62 -3.21 10.53
N GLU A 197 -5.58 -4.34 11.22
CA GLU A 197 -5.99 -4.44 12.62
C GLU A 197 -5.15 -3.54 13.53
N PHE A 198 -3.85 -3.42 13.26
CA PHE A 198 -2.99 -2.52 14.00
C PHE A 198 -3.40 -1.05 13.81
N VAL A 199 -3.63 -0.62 12.57
CA VAL A 199 -4.09 0.74 12.27
C VAL A 199 -5.47 1.00 12.84
N ALA A 200 -6.38 0.02 12.78
CA ALA A 200 -7.70 0.11 13.41
C ALA A 200 -7.58 0.36 14.92
N ALA A 201 -6.74 -0.40 15.62
CA ALA A 201 -6.49 -0.19 17.04
C ALA A 201 -5.91 1.21 17.35
N GLN A 202 -5.02 1.72 16.48
CA GLN A 202 -4.51 3.10 16.61
C GLN A 202 -5.63 4.14 16.51
N THR A 203 -6.58 3.98 15.59
CA THR A 203 -7.72 4.91 15.43
C THR A 203 -8.68 4.89 16.61
N GLN A 204 -8.70 3.80 17.38
CA GLN A 204 -9.49 3.66 18.61
C GLN A 204 -8.73 4.09 19.87
N ASN A 205 -7.52 4.65 19.71
CA ASN A 205 -6.65 5.05 20.81
C ASN A 205 -6.33 3.89 21.78
N ILE A 206 -6.19 2.67 21.27
CA ILE A 206 -5.80 1.52 22.09
C ILE A 206 -4.35 1.70 22.51
N GLU A 207 -4.14 1.77 23.82
CA GLU A 207 -2.80 1.85 24.42
C GLU A 207 -2.15 0.47 24.55
N GLY A 208 -0.82 0.46 24.67
CA GLY A 208 -0.07 -0.78 24.90
C GLY A 208 0.02 -1.70 23.68
N LEU A 209 -0.18 -1.17 22.47
CA LEU A 209 0.03 -1.94 21.24
C LEU A 209 1.47 -2.46 21.19
N PRO A 210 1.69 -3.72 20.78
CA PRO A 210 3.03 -4.27 20.62
C PRO A 210 3.83 -3.42 19.63
N TRP A 211 5.05 -3.07 20.01
CA TRP A 211 5.87 -2.16 19.21
C TRP A 211 7.32 -2.62 19.13
N THR A 212 7.86 -2.59 17.92
CA THR A 212 9.29 -2.71 17.67
C THR A 212 9.80 -1.43 17.05
N ASN A 213 10.81 -0.81 17.64
CA ASN A 213 11.40 0.41 17.11
C ASN A 213 12.04 0.17 15.75
N TYR A 214 11.84 1.10 14.83
CA TYR A 214 12.46 1.05 13.51
C TYR A 214 12.87 2.45 13.04
N LYS A 215 13.75 2.48 12.04
CA LYS A 215 14.15 3.72 11.37
C LYS A 215 13.55 3.74 9.96
N TYR A 216 12.98 4.88 9.60
CA TYR A 216 12.44 5.09 8.27
C TYR A 216 12.53 6.56 7.85
N GLY A 217 12.42 6.82 6.56
CA GLY A 217 12.41 8.19 6.03
C GLY A 217 13.40 8.41 4.90
N SER A 218 13.83 9.64 4.71
CA SER A 218 14.72 10.00 3.62
C SER A 218 16.12 9.37 3.79
N GLY A 219 16.34 8.28 3.13
CA GLY A 219 17.55 7.47 3.22
C GLY A 219 17.28 6.01 3.53
N GLY A 220 16.10 5.70 4.01
CA GLY A 220 15.73 4.33 4.36
C GLY A 220 16.72 3.68 5.33
N ILE A 221 16.72 2.37 5.38
CA ILE A 221 17.66 1.60 6.21
C ILE A 221 19.10 1.58 5.65
N TYR A 222 19.26 1.88 4.37
CA TYR A 222 20.58 1.89 3.75
C TYR A 222 21.43 3.10 4.15
N TYR A 223 20.79 4.09 4.75
CA TYR A 223 21.45 5.30 5.20
C TYR A 223 21.24 5.48 6.71
N THR A 224 22.28 5.29 7.46
CA THR A 224 22.29 5.48 8.92
C THR A 224 22.49 6.93 9.30
N ASP A 225 22.27 7.85 8.39
CA ASP A 225 22.49 9.27 8.61
C ASP A 225 21.32 9.95 9.36
N SER A 226 21.52 11.23 9.62
CA SER A 226 20.57 12.07 10.37
C SER A 226 19.21 12.29 9.70
N ARG A 227 19.03 11.80 8.47
CA ARG A 227 17.75 11.91 7.72
C ARG A 227 16.79 10.78 8.01
N ALA A 228 17.24 9.70 8.64
CA ALA A 228 16.36 8.62 9.06
C ALA A 228 15.68 8.97 10.38
N TRP A 229 14.39 8.81 10.45
CA TRP A 229 13.61 8.96 11.68
C TRP A 229 13.53 7.64 12.45
N THR A 230 13.66 7.73 13.76
CA THR A 230 13.40 6.57 14.61
C THR A 230 11.97 6.60 15.08
N MET A 231 11.22 5.55 14.73
CA MET A 231 9.87 5.34 15.19
C MET A 231 9.92 4.54 16.50
N THR A 232 9.51 5.17 17.59
CA THR A 232 9.62 4.63 18.96
C THR A 232 8.29 4.23 19.57
N GLY A 233 7.19 4.43 18.87
CA GLY A 233 5.85 4.09 19.32
C GLY A 233 4.80 4.35 18.22
N PRO A 234 3.61 3.78 18.38
CA PRO A 234 2.50 4.02 17.46
C PRO A 234 1.93 5.43 17.62
N ALA A 235 1.56 6.04 16.50
CA ALA A 235 0.80 7.28 16.52
C ALA A 235 -0.67 6.96 16.77
N LEU A 236 -1.21 7.42 17.89
CA LEU A 236 -2.63 7.25 18.23
C LEU A 236 -3.43 8.46 17.77
N GLY A 237 -4.71 8.28 17.50
CA GLY A 237 -5.62 9.38 17.17
C GLY A 237 -6.86 8.94 16.41
N ASN A 238 -7.92 9.75 16.49
CA ASN A 238 -9.15 9.48 15.77
C ASN A 238 -9.04 10.04 14.35
N GLN A 239 -9.06 9.15 13.38
CA GLN A 239 -9.15 9.53 11.97
C GLN A 239 -10.05 8.57 11.21
N ILE A 240 -11.14 9.10 10.69
CA ILE A 240 -12.12 8.33 9.93
C ILE A 240 -11.74 8.36 8.45
N ARG A 241 -11.72 7.17 7.82
CA ARG A 241 -11.61 6.98 6.38
C ARG A 241 -12.58 5.88 5.93
N PRO A 242 -13.18 5.96 4.74
CA PRO A 242 -14.35 5.15 4.38
C PRO A 242 -14.01 3.75 3.85
N TYR A 243 -12.89 3.14 4.21
CA TYR A 243 -12.50 1.81 3.71
C TYR A 243 -12.86 0.64 4.65
N TRP A 244 -13.31 0.93 5.88
CA TRP A 244 -13.59 -0.11 6.87
C TRP A 244 -14.68 -1.09 6.42
N GLY A 245 -15.67 -0.63 5.65
CA GLY A 245 -16.69 -1.49 5.08
C GLY A 245 -16.11 -2.55 4.15
N THR A 246 -15.12 -2.20 3.33
CA THR A 246 -14.41 -3.17 2.46
C THR A 246 -13.59 -4.16 3.29
N VAL A 247 -12.92 -3.69 4.35
CA VAL A 247 -12.17 -4.53 5.29
C VAL A 247 -13.07 -5.60 5.90
N ILE A 248 -14.19 -5.19 6.50
CA ILE A 248 -15.14 -6.10 7.15
C ILE A 248 -15.79 -7.02 6.12
N GLY A 249 -16.27 -6.46 5.01
CA GLY A 249 -16.91 -7.25 3.95
C GLY A 249 -16.01 -8.36 3.42
N HIS A 250 -14.72 -8.10 3.26
CA HIS A 250 -13.80 -9.11 2.75
C HIS A 250 -13.29 -10.06 3.84
N TYR A 251 -12.65 -9.54 4.89
CA TYR A 251 -12.02 -10.41 5.88
C TYR A 251 -13.03 -11.21 6.69
N GLN A 252 -14.13 -10.62 7.12
CA GLN A 252 -15.18 -11.35 7.82
C GLN A 252 -16.12 -12.05 6.86
N GLY A 253 -16.64 -11.35 5.86
CA GLY A 253 -17.68 -11.88 4.97
C GLY A 253 -17.17 -12.95 4.01
N VAL A 254 -15.97 -12.80 3.45
CA VAL A 254 -15.41 -13.75 2.48
C VAL A 254 -14.47 -14.75 3.14
N LEU A 255 -13.55 -14.28 3.98
CA LEU A 255 -12.50 -15.13 4.57
C LEU A 255 -12.86 -15.70 5.96
N GLY A 256 -13.98 -15.29 6.56
CA GLY A 256 -14.43 -15.76 7.88
C GLY A 256 -13.47 -15.40 9.02
N LYS A 257 -12.70 -14.30 8.87
CA LYS A 257 -11.74 -13.85 9.88
C LYS A 257 -12.37 -12.84 10.82
N ASP A 258 -12.11 -13.00 12.09
CA ASP A 258 -12.52 -12.03 13.12
C ASP A 258 -11.58 -10.81 13.09
N MET A 259 -12.16 -9.62 12.93
CA MET A 259 -11.44 -8.34 12.78
C MET A 259 -11.89 -7.33 13.84
N PRO A 260 -11.62 -7.60 15.13
CA PRO A 260 -12.28 -6.88 16.25
C PRO A 260 -11.96 -5.38 16.30
N TYR A 261 -10.75 -4.96 15.97
CA TYR A 261 -10.43 -3.53 15.95
C TYR A 261 -10.98 -2.83 14.71
N SER A 262 -11.00 -3.51 13.57
CA SER A 262 -11.64 -3.00 12.35
C SER A 262 -13.16 -2.89 12.51
N GLU A 263 -13.82 -3.81 13.23
CA GLU A 263 -15.24 -3.67 13.60
C GLU A 263 -15.49 -2.41 14.43
N MET A 264 -14.65 -2.16 15.42
CA MET A 264 -14.75 -0.93 16.23
C MET A 264 -14.56 0.31 15.37
N ALA A 265 -13.61 0.30 14.45
CA ALA A 265 -13.36 1.42 13.54
C ALA A 265 -14.48 1.62 12.50
N TYR A 266 -15.16 0.55 12.12
CA TYR A 266 -16.30 0.59 11.19
C TYR A 266 -17.58 1.12 11.87
N ALA A 267 -17.74 0.86 13.17
CA ALA A 267 -18.92 1.27 13.94
C ALA A 267 -18.90 2.77 14.34
N ASN A 268 -17.75 3.45 14.26
CA ASN A 268 -17.58 4.86 14.62
C ASN A 268 -17.60 5.77 13.38
#